data_7a87b6d36662d41e6a22285e97ccd7b6
#
_entry.id   7a87b6d36662d41e6a22285e97ccd7b6
#
_cell.length_a   1.000
_cell.length_b   1.000
_cell.length_c   1.000
_cell.angle_alpha   90.00
_cell.angle_beta   90.00
_cell.angle_gamma   90.00
#
_symmetry.space_group_name_H-M   'P 1'
#
loop_
_entity.id
_entity.type
_entity.pdbx_description
1 polymer ?
#
loop_
_entity_poly.entity_id
_entity_poly.type
_entity_poly.pdbx_seq_one_letter_code
_entity_poly.pdbx_strand_id
1 'polypeptide(L)'
;MPTVWTIGYEKLLPAELATELQHAGVERVIDVRFRPQSRRPGMSKTRLSELLRDHGITYEHRRELGTPQHIRPLFHQGKLQEARAAYTQHVHDNAPEALDELANELTRGPKTALLCLEADPVGCHRRIITDELQARRNDLSVIDL
;
A
#
# COMPACT_ATOMS: atom_id res chain seq x y z
N MET A 1 0.15 -20.23 3.56
CA MET A 1 1.07 -19.41 2.75
C MET A 1 0.84 -17.93 3.06
N PRO A 2 1.88 -17.15 3.27
CA PRO A 2 1.71 -15.72 3.50
C PRO A 2 1.14 -15.04 2.24
N THR A 3 0.23 -14.11 2.47
CA THR A 3 -0.42 -13.35 1.40
C THR A 3 -0.46 -11.89 1.79
N VAL A 4 -0.22 -11.02 0.81
CA VAL A 4 -0.46 -9.59 0.95
C VAL A 4 -1.46 -9.15 -0.10
N TRP A 5 -2.45 -8.36 0.31
CA TRP A 5 -3.39 -7.75 -0.61
C TRP A 5 -2.95 -6.33 -0.90
N THR A 6 -3.34 -5.80 -2.05
CA THR A 6 -3.15 -4.40 -2.38
C THR A 6 -4.46 -3.82 -2.88
N ILE A 7 -4.69 -2.54 -2.63
CA ILE A 7 -5.89 -1.86 -3.07
C ILE A 7 -5.59 -0.39 -3.35
N GLY A 8 -6.17 0.13 -4.44
CA GLY A 8 -6.15 1.55 -4.76
C GLY A 8 -7.56 2.10 -4.70
N TYR A 9 -7.74 3.25 -4.05
CA TYR A 9 -9.08 3.80 -3.85
C TYR A 9 -9.56 4.72 -4.98
N GLU A 10 -8.77 4.86 -6.05
CA GLU A 10 -9.05 5.81 -7.14
C GLU A 10 -10.47 5.75 -7.69
N LYS A 11 -11.01 4.55 -7.83
CA LYS A 11 -12.34 4.32 -8.40
C LYS A 11 -13.38 3.88 -7.38
N LEU A 12 -13.07 3.97 -6.09
CA LEU A 12 -13.93 3.46 -5.03
C LEU A 12 -14.47 4.59 -4.15
N LEU A 13 -15.72 4.43 -3.70
CA LEU A 13 -16.25 5.20 -2.59
C LEU A 13 -15.73 4.60 -1.29
N PRO A 14 -15.68 5.36 -0.18
CA PRO A 14 -15.20 4.82 1.10
C PRO A 14 -15.90 3.53 1.53
N ALA A 15 -17.22 3.46 1.39
CA ALA A 15 -17.97 2.26 1.74
C ALA A 15 -17.61 1.07 0.86
N GLU A 16 -17.36 1.31 -0.42
CA GLU A 16 -16.92 0.27 -1.36
C GLU A 16 -15.55 -0.26 -1.00
N LEU A 17 -14.63 0.63 -0.62
CA LEU A 17 -13.29 0.26 -0.17
C LEU A 17 -13.37 -0.67 1.04
N ALA A 18 -14.16 -0.30 2.04
CA ALA A 18 -14.33 -1.12 3.24
C ALA A 18 -14.94 -2.48 2.90
N THR A 19 -15.93 -2.53 2.02
CA THR A 19 -16.58 -3.77 1.60
C THR A 19 -15.60 -4.70 0.87
N GLU A 20 -14.81 -4.16 -0.04
CA GLU A 20 -13.80 -4.93 -0.77
C GLU A 20 -12.81 -5.59 0.19
N LEU A 21 -12.33 -4.83 1.16
CA LEU A 21 -11.38 -5.31 2.16
C LEU A 21 -12.00 -6.38 3.06
N GLN A 22 -13.25 -6.19 3.48
CA GLN A 22 -13.95 -7.18 4.30
C GLN A 22 -14.18 -8.48 3.55
N HIS A 23 -14.60 -8.41 2.29
CA HIS A 23 -14.82 -9.60 1.48
C HIS A 23 -13.53 -10.39 1.25
N ALA A 24 -12.40 -9.71 1.16
CA ALA A 24 -11.10 -10.36 1.04
C ALA A 24 -10.60 -10.95 2.37
N GLY A 25 -11.26 -10.64 3.47
CA GLY A 25 -10.83 -11.10 4.80
C GLY A 25 -9.67 -10.30 5.38
N VAL A 26 -9.42 -9.10 4.88
CA VAL A 26 -8.34 -8.24 5.36
C VAL A 26 -8.63 -7.76 6.78
N GLU A 27 -7.63 -7.85 7.63
CA GLU A 27 -7.72 -7.48 9.04
C GLU A 27 -6.98 -6.17 9.35
N ARG A 28 -6.00 -5.83 8.51
CA ARG A 28 -5.18 -4.63 8.70
C ARG A 28 -4.89 -3.97 7.36
N VAL A 29 -4.99 -2.64 7.34
CA VAL A 29 -4.55 -1.83 6.19
C VAL A 29 -3.28 -1.08 6.57
N ILE A 30 -2.25 -1.19 5.75
CA ILE A 30 -1.06 -0.36 5.82
C ILE A 30 -1.16 0.66 4.69
N ASP A 31 -1.27 1.93 5.09
CA ASP A 31 -1.34 3.06 4.17
C ASP A 31 0.09 3.42 3.75
N VAL A 32 0.41 3.16 2.49
CA VAL A 32 1.75 3.42 1.94
C VAL A 32 1.83 4.75 1.18
N ARG A 33 0.86 5.64 1.40
CA ARG A 33 0.94 7.01 0.87
C ARG A 33 1.98 7.79 1.65
N PHE A 34 2.77 8.61 0.96
CA PHE A 34 3.72 9.49 1.64
C PHE A 34 2.98 10.50 2.51
N ARG A 35 1.92 11.12 1.94
CA ARG A 35 0.98 11.99 2.67
C ARG A 35 -0.39 11.35 2.65
N PRO A 36 -0.92 10.93 3.80
CA PRO A 36 -2.22 10.25 3.87
C PRO A 36 -3.37 11.26 3.85
N GLN A 37 -3.41 12.07 2.81
CA GLN A 37 -4.41 13.10 2.59
C GLN A 37 -5.01 12.95 1.20
N SER A 38 -6.29 13.29 1.05
CA SER A 38 -6.98 13.22 -0.22
C SER A 38 -8.03 14.32 -0.29
N ARG A 39 -8.26 14.86 -1.49
CA ARG A 39 -9.38 15.76 -1.75
C ARG A 39 -10.70 15.00 -1.79
N ARG A 40 -10.65 13.70 -1.96
CA ARG A 40 -11.85 12.87 -1.95
C ARG A 40 -12.35 12.68 -0.53
N PRO A 41 -13.64 12.99 -0.25
CA PRO A 41 -14.20 12.85 1.09
C PRO A 41 -14.01 11.44 1.64
N GLY A 42 -13.59 11.35 2.90
CA GLY A 42 -13.44 10.08 3.60
C GLY A 42 -12.14 9.33 3.35
N MET A 43 -11.26 9.84 2.50
CA MET A 43 -10.01 9.14 2.13
C MET A 43 -8.75 9.68 2.81
N SER A 44 -8.86 10.76 3.60
CA SER A 44 -7.75 11.23 4.42
C SER A 44 -7.62 10.39 5.69
N LYS A 45 -6.41 10.35 6.25
CA LYS A 45 -6.01 9.46 7.35
C LYS A 45 -7.05 9.28 8.46
N THR A 46 -7.54 10.38 9.04
CA THR A 46 -8.44 10.30 10.20
C THR A 46 -9.77 9.64 9.85
N ARG A 47 -10.44 10.13 8.81
CA ARG A 47 -11.74 9.58 8.39
C ARG A 47 -11.61 8.14 7.89
N LEU A 48 -10.55 7.86 7.14
CA LEU A 48 -10.32 6.52 6.62
C LEU A 48 -10.05 5.53 7.76
N SER A 49 -9.22 5.91 8.74
CA SER A 49 -8.93 5.03 9.87
C SER A 49 -10.18 4.76 10.72
N GLU A 50 -11.05 5.75 10.89
CA GLU A 50 -12.33 5.59 11.59
C GLU A 50 -13.26 4.62 10.85
N LEU A 51 -13.39 4.80 9.53
CA LEU A 51 -14.20 3.93 8.69
C LEU A 51 -13.74 2.48 8.77
N LEU A 52 -12.46 2.26 8.63
CA LEU A 52 -11.89 0.90 8.67
C LEU A 52 -12.09 0.27 10.05
N ARG A 53 -11.88 1.03 11.12
CA ARG A 53 -12.11 0.55 12.48
C ARG A 53 -13.56 0.13 12.68
N ASP A 54 -14.51 0.89 12.15
CA ASP A 54 -15.94 0.56 12.23
C ASP A 54 -16.26 -0.76 11.52
N HIS A 55 -15.41 -1.18 10.60
CA HIS A 55 -15.52 -2.45 9.86
C HIS A 55 -14.61 -3.54 10.44
N GLY A 56 -14.02 -3.31 11.61
CA GLY A 56 -13.14 -4.29 12.25
C GLY A 56 -11.77 -4.41 11.63
N ILE A 57 -11.33 -3.40 10.88
CA ILE A 57 -10.04 -3.39 10.19
C ILE A 57 -9.14 -2.34 10.85
N THR A 58 -7.93 -2.73 11.26
CA THR A 58 -6.98 -1.78 11.82
C THR A 58 -6.28 -0.99 10.71
N TYR A 59 -5.90 0.24 11.01
CA TYR A 59 -5.24 1.13 10.07
C TYR A 59 -3.88 1.55 10.63
N GLU A 60 -2.86 1.52 9.77
CA GLU A 60 -1.52 1.98 10.11
C GLU A 60 -0.94 2.73 8.92
N HIS A 61 -0.37 3.91 9.16
CA HIS A 61 0.33 4.67 8.13
C HIS A 61 1.84 4.43 8.25
N ARG A 62 2.48 4.05 7.15
CA ARG A 62 3.94 3.88 7.07
C ARG A 62 4.50 4.79 6.00
N ARG A 63 4.83 6.00 6.41
CA ARG A 63 5.34 7.05 5.53
C ARG A 63 6.63 6.63 4.80
N GLU A 64 7.48 5.85 5.46
CA GLU A 64 8.76 5.39 4.92
C GLU A 64 8.60 4.52 3.65
N LEU A 65 7.42 3.97 3.44
CA LEU A 65 7.08 3.22 2.23
C LEU A 65 6.39 4.08 1.17
N GLY A 66 6.17 5.37 1.45
CA GLY A 66 5.54 6.28 0.51
C GLY A 66 6.50 6.79 -0.55
N THR A 67 5.93 7.38 -1.60
CA THR A 67 6.71 7.99 -2.67
C THR A 67 7.00 9.45 -2.33
N PRO A 68 8.27 9.83 -2.11
CA PRO A 68 8.58 11.21 -1.78
C PRO A 68 8.26 12.16 -2.93
N GLN A 69 8.16 13.44 -2.57
CA GLN A 69 7.66 14.49 -3.47
C GLN A 69 8.46 14.62 -4.77
N HIS A 70 9.77 14.34 -4.74
CA HIS A 70 10.61 14.45 -5.94
C HIS A 70 10.46 13.27 -6.90
N ILE A 71 9.92 12.13 -6.45
CA ILE A 71 9.71 10.93 -7.28
C ILE A 71 8.25 10.84 -7.77
N ARG A 72 7.32 11.32 -6.97
CA ARG A 72 5.89 11.24 -7.23
C ARG A 72 5.47 11.72 -8.62
N PRO A 73 6.00 12.86 -9.15
CA PRO A 73 5.64 13.32 -10.49
C PRO A 73 5.97 12.32 -11.60
N LEU A 74 7.00 11.49 -11.43
CA LEU A 74 7.37 10.49 -12.43
C LEU A 74 6.25 9.45 -12.62
N PHE A 75 5.62 9.02 -11.54
CA PHE A 75 4.46 8.13 -11.61
C PHE A 75 3.27 8.83 -12.28
N HIS A 76 2.98 10.07 -11.90
CA HIS A 76 1.85 10.83 -12.45
C HIS A 76 2.01 11.14 -13.94
N GLN A 77 3.25 11.31 -14.40
CA GLN A 77 3.55 11.58 -15.82
C GLN A 77 3.62 10.31 -16.66
N GLY A 78 3.41 9.14 -16.06
CA GLY A 78 3.50 7.88 -16.75
C GLY A 78 4.92 7.45 -17.10
N LYS A 79 5.94 8.10 -16.52
CA LYS A 79 7.34 7.73 -16.70
C LYS A 79 7.69 6.55 -15.80
N LEU A 80 7.01 5.43 -16.00
CA LEU A 80 7.03 4.31 -15.07
C LEU A 80 8.41 3.68 -14.90
N GLN A 81 9.19 3.59 -15.97
CA GLN A 81 10.53 3.01 -15.89
C GLN A 81 11.45 3.87 -15.01
N GLU A 82 11.43 5.18 -15.22
CA GLU A 82 12.20 6.13 -14.39
C GLU A 82 11.69 6.14 -12.94
N ALA A 83 10.36 6.12 -12.78
CA ALA A 83 9.73 6.10 -11.46
C ALA A 83 10.13 4.85 -10.67
N ARG A 84 10.08 3.68 -11.32
CA ARG A 84 10.47 2.43 -10.69
C ARG A 84 11.93 2.45 -10.25
N ALA A 85 12.83 2.91 -11.11
CA ALA A 85 14.25 3.00 -10.78
C ALA A 85 14.49 3.95 -9.61
N ALA A 86 13.88 5.13 -9.64
CA ALA A 86 14.04 6.13 -8.59
C ALA A 86 13.46 5.67 -7.26
N TYR A 87 12.27 5.07 -7.26
CA TYR A 87 11.63 4.61 -6.03
C TYR A 87 12.38 3.40 -5.44
N THR A 88 12.81 2.46 -6.28
CA THR A 88 13.59 1.30 -5.84
C THR A 88 14.87 1.75 -5.13
N GLN A 89 15.57 2.71 -5.71
CA GLN A 89 16.78 3.26 -5.10
C GLN A 89 16.46 3.96 -3.79
N HIS A 90 15.38 4.76 -3.77
CA HIS A 90 14.95 5.46 -2.57
C HIS A 90 14.65 4.50 -1.42
N VAL A 91 13.91 3.43 -1.68
CA VAL A 91 13.52 2.48 -0.65
C VAL A 91 14.71 1.65 -0.15
N HIS A 92 15.65 1.32 -1.03
CA HIS A 92 16.88 0.63 -0.64
C HIS A 92 17.78 1.52 0.24
N ASP A 93 17.80 2.82 -0.03
CA ASP A 93 18.64 3.76 0.72
C ASP A 93 18.02 4.17 2.05
N ASN A 94 16.69 4.26 2.11
CA ASN A 94 16.00 4.89 3.24
C ASN A 94 15.08 3.97 4.04
N ALA A 95 14.65 2.85 3.47
CA ALA A 95 13.64 1.99 4.11
C ALA A 95 13.89 0.48 3.97
N PRO A 96 15.15 -0.01 3.94
CA PRO A 96 15.38 -1.45 3.81
C PRO A 96 14.84 -2.22 5.01
N GLU A 97 14.97 -1.66 6.21
CA GLU A 97 14.49 -2.28 7.44
C GLU A 97 12.97 -2.33 7.48
N ALA A 98 12.31 -1.29 6.97
CA ALA A 98 10.84 -1.27 6.89
C ALA A 98 10.31 -2.39 5.99
N LEU A 99 11.00 -2.68 4.90
CA LEU A 99 10.64 -3.79 4.01
C LEU A 99 10.88 -5.14 4.68
N ASP A 100 12.01 -5.30 5.38
CA ASP A 100 12.33 -6.52 6.10
C ASP A 100 11.31 -6.79 7.22
N GLU A 101 10.95 -5.77 7.98
CA GLU A 101 9.95 -5.85 9.04
C GLU A 101 8.59 -6.26 8.47
N LEU A 102 8.17 -5.60 7.39
CA LEU A 102 6.89 -5.91 6.76
C LEU A 102 6.87 -7.36 6.26
N ALA A 103 7.92 -7.81 5.61
CA ALA A 103 8.02 -9.19 5.14
C ALA A 103 7.86 -10.19 6.29
N ASN A 104 8.46 -9.90 7.45
CA ASN A 104 8.32 -10.74 8.64
C ASN A 104 6.91 -10.69 9.23
N GLU A 105 6.31 -9.52 9.27
CA GLU A 105 4.94 -9.35 9.78
C GLU A 105 3.93 -10.13 8.95
N LEU A 106 4.11 -10.19 7.64
CA LEU A 106 3.20 -10.90 6.73
C LEU A 106 3.18 -12.40 6.96
N THR A 107 4.21 -12.95 7.59
CA THR A 107 4.26 -14.39 7.93
C THR A 107 3.46 -14.75 9.16
N ARG A 108 3.38 -13.85 10.13
CA ARG A 108 2.83 -14.14 11.46
C ARG A 108 1.71 -13.20 11.88
N GLY A 109 1.60 -12.08 11.20
CA GLY A 109 0.68 -11.03 11.59
C GLY A 109 -0.69 -11.19 10.97
N PRO A 110 -1.53 -10.16 11.12
CA PRO A 110 -2.87 -10.16 10.56
C PRO A 110 -2.84 -10.12 9.03
N LYS A 111 -3.95 -10.48 8.42
CA LYS A 111 -4.13 -10.39 6.98
C LYS A 111 -4.10 -8.93 6.57
N THR A 112 -3.09 -8.55 5.81
CA THR A 112 -2.73 -7.14 5.55
C THR A 112 -2.92 -6.77 4.09
N ALA A 113 -3.49 -5.57 3.87
CA ALA A 113 -3.55 -4.93 2.56
C ALA A 113 -2.73 -3.65 2.56
N LEU A 114 -2.04 -3.38 1.45
CA LEU A 114 -1.35 -2.12 1.21
C LEU A 114 -2.29 -1.20 0.43
N LEU A 115 -2.40 0.04 0.86
CA LEU A 115 -3.34 1.00 0.27
C LEU A 115 -2.62 2.23 -0.27
N CYS A 116 -2.98 2.63 -1.50
CA CYS A 116 -2.62 3.93 -2.06
C CYS A 116 -3.73 4.42 -3.01
N LEU A 117 -3.45 5.47 -3.79
CA LEU A 117 -4.46 6.09 -4.66
C LEU A 117 -4.80 5.23 -5.88
N GLU A 118 -3.80 4.87 -6.67
CA GLU A 118 -4.00 4.34 -8.02
C GLU A 118 -4.70 2.98 -8.00
N ALA A 119 -5.72 2.82 -8.88
CA ALA A 119 -6.41 1.55 -9.04
C ALA A 119 -5.47 0.50 -9.66
N ASP A 120 -4.66 0.90 -10.63
CA ASP A 120 -3.69 0.00 -11.28
C ASP A 120 -2.39 -0.03 -10.47
N PRO A 121 -2.03 -1.20 -9.88
CA PRO A 121 -0.81 -1.29 -9.08
C PRO A 121 0.47 -1.05 -9.90
N VAL A 122 0.45 -1.29 -11.21
CA VAL A 122 1.61 -1.03 -12.08
C VAL A 122 1.92 0.46 -12.17
N GLY A 123 0.89 1.31 -12.14
CA GLY A 123 1.05 2.76 -12.14
C GLY A 123 1.35 3.35 -10.78
N CYS A 124 1.66 2.52 -9.78
CA CYS A 124 1.82 2.90 -8.39
C CYS A 124 3.03 2.21 -7.78
N HIS A 125 3.62 2.82 -6.76
CA HIS A 125 4.74 2.23 -6.04
C HIS A 125 4.39 0.94 -5.28
N ARG A 126 3.09 0.61 -5.13
CA ARG A 126 2.67 -0.66 -4.50
C ARG A 126 3.28 -1.88 -5.16
N ARG A 127 3.34 -1.90 -6.50
CA ARG A 127 3.92 -3.02 -7.24
C ARG A 127 5.39 -3.20 -6.88
N ILE A 128 6.12 -2.10 -6.70
CA ILE A 128 7.53 -2.15 -6.33
C ILE A 128 7.68 -2.70 -4.91
N ILE A 129 6.81 -2.27 -4.00
CA ILE A 129 6.81 -2.80 -2.63
C ILE A 129 6.56 -4.31 -2.64
N THR A 130 5.54 -4.76 -3.36
CA THR A 130 5.24 -6.20 -3.41
C THR A 130 6.34 -7.01 -4.09
N ASP A 131 6.97 -6.47 -5.14
CA ASP A 131 8.12 -7.11 -5.77
C ASP A 131 9.29 -7.25 -4.78
N GLU A 132 9.55 -6.21 -3.98
CA GLU A 132 10.61 -6.23 -2.95
C GLU A 132 10.27 -7.21 -1.83
N LEU A 133 9.01 -7.31 -1.46
CA LEU A 133 8.58 -8.29 -0.44
C LEU A 133 8.74 -9.72 -0.96
N GLN A 134 8.40 -9.97 -2.21
CA GLN A 134 8.58 -11.28 -2.82
C GLN A 134 10.05 -11.66 -2.98
N ALA A 135 10.92 -10.67 -3.19
CA ALA A 135 12.37 -10.91 -3.22
C ALA A 135 12.88 -11.38 -1.85
N ARG A 136 12.24 -10.98 -0.77
CA ARG A 136 12.57 -11.39 0.60
C ARG A 136 11.87 -12.69 1.02
N ARG A 137 10.69 -12.97 0.45
CA ARG A 137 9.85 -14.12 0.77
C ARG A 137 9.29 -14.73 -0.52
N ASN A 138 9.97 -15.75 -1.04
CA ASN A 138 9.60 -16.43 -2.29
C ASN A 138 8.19 -17.03 -2.26
N ASP A 139 7.73 -17.40 -1.07
CA ASP A 139 6.42 -18.04 -0.87
C ASP A 139 5.27 -17.04 -0.70
N LEU A 140 5.56 -15.74 -0.76
CA LEU A 140 4.55 -14.70 -0.60
C LEU A 140 3.66 -14.61 -1.85
N SER A 141 2.35 -14.70 -1.65
CA SER A 141 1.35 -14.46 -2.68
C SER A 141 0.90 -13.00 -2.64
N VAL A 142 0.67 -12.40 -3.79
CA VAL A 142 0.16 -11.03 -3.92
C VAL A 142 -1.19 -11.06 -4.60
N ILE A 143 -2.19 -10.43 -3.97
CA ILE A 143 -3.54 -10.29 -4.53
C ILE A 143 -3.86 -8.81 -4.66
N ASP A 144 -3.95 -8.32 -5.88
CA ASP A 144 -4.34 -6.93 -6.17
C ASP A 144 -5.86 -6.87 -6.29
N LEU A 145 -6.49 -6.16 -5.35
CA LEU A 145 -7.94 -6.00 -5.31
C LEU A 145 -8.45 -4.93 -6.27
#